data_3900a611dd1edede8cc3baf717980648
#
_entry.id   3900a611dd1edede8cc3baf717980648
#
_cell.length_a   1.000
_cell.length_b   1.000
_cell.length_c   1.000
_cell.angle_alpha   90.00
_cell.angle_beta   90.00
_cell.angle_gamma   90.00
#
_symmetry.space_group_name_H-M   'P 1'
#
loop_
_entity.id
_entity.type
_entity.pdbx_description
1 polymer ?
#
loop_
_entity_poly.entity_id
_entity_poly.type
_entity_poly.pdbx_seq_one_letter_code
_entity_poly.pdbx_strand_id
1 'polypeptide(L)'
;MSDQIIGLHEWFETPPGQYLLDWERARFDEAVADIFGYHGLQLGLPVLDALQANRMPHRWLAVGEDGQGLQQTQPMVALVTDFTALPFPQASLDLVALPHTLELAADPHTTLREVERVLVPEGRVVLSCLNPASLWGLAQRRARLYRRVGLGSSYLPEAGEFLGYWRLRDWLRLLGFEVETVHFGCYRPAVRSQQWLDRYAWMDRMGPRWWSILGSAYFIVAVKRVAGVRLMRPGWKPARVLANAPVSIANSAGSAGARAKYDAEFKP
;
A
#
# COMPACT_ATOMS: atom_id res chain seq x y z
N MET A 1 21.02 8.05 17.37
CA MET A 1 20.11 7.52 16.33
C MET A 1 20.70 7.59 14.93
N SER A 2 21.70 8.43 14.68
CA SER A 2 22.36 8.64 13.38
C SER A 2 23.10 7.41 12.79
N ASP A 3 23.61 6.54 13.63
CA ASP A 3 24.38 5.35 13.18
C ASP A 3 23.57 4.30 12.41
N GLN A 4 22.25 4.29 12.55
CA GLN A 4 21.38 3.29 11.95
C GLN A 4 21.19 3.51 10.45
N ILE A 5 21.10 4.77 10.02
CA ILE A 5 20.89 5.10 8.59
C ILE A 5 22.20 4.94 7.81
N ILE A 6 23.33 5.32 8.39
CA ILE A 6 24.67 5.16 7.78
C ILE A 6 24.95 3.67 7.55
N GLY A 7 24.69 2.81 8.54
CA GLY A 7 24.92 1.37 8.41
C GLY A 7 24.04 0.70 7.36
N LEU A 8 22.83 1.19 7.12
CA LEU A 8 21.94 0.66 6.07
C LEU A 8 22.44 1.06 4.67
N HIS A 9 22.87 2.31 4.49
CA HIS A 9 23.40 2.79 3.20
C HIS A 9 24.63 1.99 2.77
N GLU A 10 25.61 1.86 3.65
CA GLU A 10 26.81 1.06 3.39
C GLU A 10 26.48 -0.41 3.11
N TRP A 11 25.46 -0.95 3.79
CA TRP A 11 25.04 -2.32 3.55
C TRP A 11 24.44 -2.51 2.15
N PHE A 12 23.71 -1.52 1.62
CA PHE A 12 23.19 -1.57 0.26
C PHE A 12 24.29 -1.54 -0.82
N GLU A 13 25.50 -1.09 -0.51
CA GLU A 13 26.64 -1.19 -1.42
C GLU A 13 27.23 -2.61 -1.49
N THR A 14 26.89 -3.49 -0.54
CA THR A 14 27.36 -4.88 -0.55
C THR A 14 26.61 -5.74 -1.57
N PRO A 15 27.19 -6.87 -2.03
CA PRO A 15 26.51 -7.78 -2.97
C PRO A 15 25.10 -8.22 -2.53
N PRO A 16 24.84 -8.60 -1.26
CA PRO A 16 23.47 -8.93 -0.83
C PRO A 16 22.55 -7.71 -0.78
N GLY A 17 23.09 -6.52 -0.49
CA GLY A 17 22.31 -5.27 -0.52
C GLY A 17 21.88 -4.91 -1.95
N GLN A 18 22.79 -5.02 -2.92
CA GLN A 18 22.49 -4.80 -4.34
C GLN A 18 21.45 -5.82 -4.85
N TYR A 19 21.60 -7.07 -4.47
CA TYR A 19 20.62 -8.10 -4.81
C TYR A 19 19.20 -7.79 -4.27
N LEU A 20 19.10 -7.26 -3.05
CA LEU A 20 17.83 -6.80 -2.49
C LEU A 20 17.27 -5.60 -3.25
N LEU A 21 18.11 -4.57 -3.48
CA LEU A 21 17.71 -3.36 -4.21
C LEU A 21 17.21 -3.66 -5.63
N ASP A 22 17.87 -4.56 -6.35
CA ASP A 22 17.45 -4.95 -7.71
C ASP A 22 16.06 -5.61 -7.69
N TRP A 23 15.82 -6.47 -6.72
CA TRP A 23 14.50 -7.09 -6.56
C TRP A 23 13.43 -6.06 -6.18
N GLU A 24 13.73 -5.15 -5.24
CA GLU A 24 12.80 -4.12 -4.80
C GLU A 24 12.49 -3.13 -5.92
N ARG A 25 13.52 -2.66 -6.64
CA ARG A 25 13.34 -1.77 -7.79
C ARG A 25 12.37 -2.38 -8.79
N ALA A 26 12.56 -3.65 -9.16
CA ALA A 26 11.66 -4.34 -10.07
C ALA A 26 10.22 -4.42 -9.53
N ARG A 27 10.04 -4.63 -8.21
CA ARG A 27 8.70 -4.69 -7.59
C ARG A 27 8.04 -3.33 -7.49
N PHE A 28 8.79 -2.29 -7.09
CA PHE A 28 8.26 -0.93 -7.07
C PHE A 28 7.87 -0.48 -8.48
N ASP A 29 8.75 -0.65 -9.47
CA ASP A 29 8.47 -0.27 -10.86
C ASP A 29 7.20 -0.94 -11.40
N GLU A 30 7.04 -2.23 -11.15
CA GLU A 30 5.82 -2.97 -11.53
C GLU A 30 4.58 -2.45 -10.82
N ALA A 31 4.66 -2.21 -9.51
CA ALA A 31 3.51 -1.84 -8.72
C ALA A 31 3.04 -0.39 -8.96
N VAL A 32 3.99 0.55 -9.16
CA VAL A 32 3.64 1.97 -9.28
C VAL A 32 3.30 2.40 -10.70
N ALA A 33 3.66 1.61 -11.72
CA ALA A 33 3.46 1.97 -13.14
C ALA A 33 1.99 2.21 -13.48
N ASP A 34 1.09 1.43 -12.87
CA ASP A 34 -0.35 1.47 -13.13
C ASP A 34 -1.15 2.24 -12.08
N ILE A 35 -0.47 2.92 -11.14
CA ILE A 35 -1.12 3.79 -10.17
C ILE A 35 -1.19 5.20 -10.72
N PHE A 36 -2.41 5.68 -10.92
CA PHE A 36 -2.68 7.02 -11.44
C PHE A 36 -3.06 7.98 -10.32
N GLY A 37 -2.71 9.24 -10.50
CA GLY A 37 -2.99 10.33 -9.57
C GLY A 37 -2.17 11.56 -9.93
N TYR A 38 -2.12 12.50 -9.01
CA TYR A 38 -1.35 13.74 -9.17
C TYR A 38 -0.14 13.79 -8.23
N HIS A 39 -0.24 13.20 -7.05
CA HIS A 39 0.68 13.40 -5.94
C HIS A 39 1.21 12.08 -5.40
N GLY A 40 2.47 11.79 -5.63
CA GLY A 40 3.20 10.65 -5.08
C GLY A 40 4.28 11.09 -4.10
N LEU A 41 4.40 10.40 -2.97
CA LEU A 41 5.41 10.65 -1.95
C LEU A 41 6.18 9.38 -1.64
N GLN A 42 7.50 9.45 -1.67
CA GLN A 42 8.37 8.43 -1.10
C GLN A 42 8.90 8.91 0.25
N LEU A 43 8.84 8.06 1.26
CA LEU A 43 9.42 8.31 2.58
C LEU A 43 10.68 7.46 2.78
N GLY A 44 11.79 8.10 3.06
CA GLY A 44 13.07 7.44 3.36
C GLY A 44 13.75 6.82 2.15
N LEU A 45 14.83 6.11 2.41
CA LEU A 45 15.68 5.34 1.50
C LEU A 45 15.99 6.04 0.15
N PRO A 46 16.81 7.09 0.13
CA PRO A 46 17.11 7.84 -1.10
C PRO A 46 17.93 7.04 -2.13
N VAL A 47 18.51 5.90 -1.76
CA VAL A 47 19.25 5.00 -2.67
C VAL A 47 18.34 4.33 -3.69
N LEU A 48 17.05 4.18 -3.37
CA LEU A 48 16.04 3.60 -4.23
C LEU A 48 15.04 4.68 -4.63
N ASP A 49 14.91 4.97 -5.92
CA ASP A 49 13.76 5.74 -6.44
C ASP A 49 12.56 4.81 -6.64
N ALA A 50 11.73 4.71 -5.61
CA ALA A 50 10.56 3.84 -5.61
C ALA A 50 9.41 4.37 -6.49
N LEU A 51 9.50 5.61 -6.98
CA LEU A 51 8.52 6.25 -7.84
C LEU A 51 9.00 6.44 -9.28
N GLN A 52 10.15 5.87 -9.66
CA GLN A 52 10.79 6.07 -10.97
C GLN A 52 9.85 5.73 -12.13
N ALA A 53 9.18 4.60 -12.08
CA ALA A 53 8.27 4.14 -13.14
C ALA A 53 6.87 4.80 -13.09
N ASN A 54 6.58 5.57 -12.05
CA ASN A 54 5.29 6.23 -11.89
C ASN A 54 5.17 7.48 -12.78
N ARG A 55 3.98 7.73 -13.32
CA ARG A 55 3.70 8.83 -14.27
C ARG A 55 3.03 10.05 -13.65
N MET A 56 2.93 10.11 -12.32
CA MET A 56 2.36 11.28 -11.64
C MET A 56 3.22 12.52 -11.86
N PRO A 57 2.61 13.70 -12.07
CA PRO A 57 3.34 14.94 -12.32
C PRO A 57 4.13 15.42 -11.10
N HIS A 58 3.62 15.16 -9.89
CA HIS A 58 4.26 15.57 -8.64
C HIS A 58 4.71 14.37 -7.84
N ARG A 59 6.02 14.17 -7.81
CA ARG A 59 6.68 13.08 -7.07
C ARG A 59 7.71 13.69 -6.14
N TRP A 60 7.60 13.40 -4.86
CA TRP A 60 8.49 13.93 -3.84
C TRP A 60 9.19 12.80 -3.09
N LEU A 61 10.44 13.05 -2.74
CA LEU A 61 11.18 12.23 -1.79
C LEU A 61 11.31 13.03 -0.49
N ALA A 62 10.80 12.45 0.61
CA ALA A 62 11.02 12.95 1.95
C ALA A 62 11.99 12.05 2.71
N VAL A 63 12.91 12.66 3.44
CA VAL A 63 13.86 11.97 4.32
C VAL A 63 13.67 12.43 5.75
N GLY A 64 14.11 11.58 6.71
CA GLY A 64 14.08 11.95 8.12
C GLY A 64 15.06 13.07 8.46
N GLU A 65 14.85 13.71 9.60
CA GLU A 65 15.70 14.81 10.11
C GLU A 65 17.17 14.40 10.24
N ASP A 66 17.46 13.12 10.44
CA ASP A 66 18.81 12.57 10.53
C ASP A 66 19.56 12.49 9.20
N GLY A 67 19.07 13.12 8.16
CA GLY A 67 19.44 13.09 6.74
C GLY A 67 20.92 13.14 6.34
N GLN A 68 21.78 12.44 7.03
CA GLN A 68 23.22 12.34 6.77
C GLN A 68 23.58 11.57 5.48
N GLY A 69 22.62 11.13 4.68
CA GLY A 69 22.86 10.54 3.36
C GLY A 69 22.61 11.48 2.18
N LEU A 70 22.27 12.73 2.44
CA LEU A 70 21.78 13.69 1.43
C LEU A 70 22.80 14.19 0.42
N GLN A 71 24.10 14.02 0.67
CA GLN A 71 25.13 14.70 -0.12
C GLN A 71 25.54 13.98 -1.42
N GLN A 72 25.10 12.76 -1.69
CA GLN A 72 25.65 11.97 -2.79
C GLN A 72 24.66 11.26 -3.70
N THR A 73 23.34 11.33 -3.45
CA THR A 73 22.40 10.50 -4.20
C THR A 73 21.29 11.33 -4.84
N GLN A 74 21.18 11.29 -6.16
CA GLN A 74 19.96 11.64 -6.87
C GLN A 74 18.98 10.45 -6.71
N PRO A 75 17.74 10.64 -6.36
CA PRO A 75 16.81 11.70 -6.72
C PRO A 75 16.88 12.91 -5.77
N MET A 76 16.45 14.05 -6.28
CA MET A 76 16.46 15.31 -5.54
C MET A 76 15.52 15.22 -4.34
N VAL A 77 16.08 15.21 -3.12
CA VAL A 77 15.29 15.27 -1.88
C VAL A 77 14.49 16.56 -1.87
N ALA A 78 13.17 16.43 -1.83
CA ALA A 78 12.25 17.56 -1.84
C ALA A 78 11.95 18.07 -0.44
N LEU A 79 12.06 17.21 0.58
CA LEU A 79 11.58 17.50 1.93
C LEU A 79 12.40 16.74 2.98
N VAL A 80 12.69 17.43 4.08
CA VAL A 80 13.20 16.81 5.32
C VAL A 80 12.10 16.96 6.37
N THR A 81 11.64 15.85 6.94
CA THR A 81 10.48 15.87 7.86
C THR A 81 10.48 14.68 8.82
N ASP A 82 9.78 14.85 9.92
CA ASP A 82 9.40 13.74 10.78
C ASP A 82 8.27 12.92 10.11
N PHE A 83 8.46 11.63 9.98
CA PHE A 83 7.47 10.73 9.37
C PHE A 83 6.23 10.50 10.23
N THR A 84 6.28 10.90 11.51
CA THR A 84 5.13 10.86 12.42
C THR A 84 4.26 12.12 12.32
N ALA A 85 4.71 13.16 11.59
CA ALA A 85 4.00 14.42 11.41
C ALA A 85 4.27 14.99 10.01
N LEU A 86 3.66 14.42 8.99
CA LEU A 86 3.87 14.81 7.60
C LEU A 86 3.24 16.19 7.30
N PRO A 87 3.98 17.12 6.65
CA PRO A 87 3.50 18.47 6.35
C PRO A 87 2.55 18.50 5.12
N PHE A 88 1.69 17.51 5.00
CA PHE A 88 0.68 17.41 3.96
C PHE A 88 -0.73 17.48 4.55
N PRO A 89 -1.68 18.11 3.87
CA PRO A 89 -3.09 18.10 4.28
C PRO A 89 -3.64 16.67 4.35
N GLN A 90 -4.73 16.50 5.07
CA GLN A 90 -5.48 15.25 5.06
C GLN A 90 -6.02 14.97 3.65
N ALA A 91 -5.95 13.72 3.21
CA ALA A 91 -6.46 13.25 1.92
C ALA A 91 -5.92 14.08 0.72
N SER A 92 -4.60 14.25 0.63
CA SER A 92 -3.92 15.03 -0.40
C SER A 92 -2.98 14.25 -1.30
N LEU A 93 -2.61 13.03 -0.91
CA LEU A 93 -1.68 12.17 -1.66
C LEU A 93 -2.40 10.96 -2.25
N ASP A 94 -2.09 10.63 -3.50
CA ASP A 94 -2.65 9.47 -4.20
C ASP A 94 -1.83 8.20 -3.95
N LEU A 95 -0.52 8.36 -3.76
CA LEU A 95 0.43 7.28 -3.59
C LEU A 95 1.48 7.61 -2.54
N VAL A 96 1.73 6.69 -1.61
CA VAL A 96 2.86 6.77 -0.68
C VAL A 96 3.70 5.49 -0.79
N ALA A 97 5.00 5.64 -1.05
CA ALA A 97 5.98 4.55 -1.09
C ALA A 97 6.84 4.57 0.19
N LEU A 98 6.97 3.41 0.83
CA LEU A 98 7.67 3.21 2.10
C LEU A 98 8.75 2.11 1.95
N PRO A 99 9.86 2.35 1.23
CA PRO A 99 10.95 1.38 1.15
C PRO A 99 11.70 1.34 2.47
N HIS A 100 11.59 0.25 3.23
CA HIS A 100 12.21 0.02 4.55
C HIS A 100 11.96 1.12 5.61
N THR A 101 11.07 2.05 5.33
CA THR A 101 10.80 3.22 6.19
C THR A 101 10.31 2.81 7.57
N LEU A 102 9.42 1.81 7.64
CA LEU A 102 8.83 1.37 8.90
C LEU A 102 9.80 0.67 9.84
N GLU A 103 10.82 0.04 9.29
CA GLU A 103 11.87 -0.64 10.07
C GLU A 103 12.83 0.37 10.70
N LEU A 104 12.97 1.54 10.07
CA LEU A 104 13.85 2.62 10.48
C LEU A 104 13.13 3.65 11.35
N ALA A 105 11.79 3.70 11.29
CA ALA A 105 11.00 4.64 12.06
C ALA A 105 11.07 4.32 13.57
N ALA A 106 11.17 5.36 14.37
CA ALA A 106 11.12 5.24 15.84
C ALA A 106 9.74 4.73 16.31
N ASP A 107 8.67 5.16 15.65
CA ASP A 107 7.30 4.67 15.86
C ASP A 107 6.62 4.33 14.52
N PRO A 108 6.75 3.07 14.07
CA PRO A 108 6.17 2.62 12.82
C PRO A 108 4.64 2.74 12.77
N HIS A 109 3.97 2.59 13.91
CA HIS A 109 2.52 2.65 13.97
C HIS A 109 2.00 4.08 13.77
N THR A 110 2.65 5.06 14.40
CA THR A 110 2.31 6.48 14.22
C THR A 110 2.64 6.94 12.79
N THR A 111 3.77 6.48 12.22
CA THR A 111 4.10 6.73 10.80
C THR A 111 3.00 6.19 9.86
N LEU A 112 2.51 4.97 10.06
CA LEU A 112 1.41 4.41 9.25
C LEU A 112 0.10 5.18 9.42
N ARG A 113 -0.19 5.70 10.62
CA ARG A 113 -1.38 6.53 10.87
C ARG A 113 -1.29 7.85 10.12
N GLU A 114 -0.10 8.47 10.08
CA GLU A 114 0.13 9.67 9.28
C GLU A 114 0.00 9.41 7.79
N VAL A 115 0.52 8.29 7.30
CA VAL A 115 0.32 7.85 5.91
C VAL A 115 -1.17 7.67 5.60
N GLU A 116 -1.93 7.05 6.51
CA GLU A 116 -3.39 6.93 6.36
C GLU A 116 -4.06 8.30 6.28
N ARG A 117 -3.69 9.26 7.16
CA ARG A 117 -4.27 10.60 7.20
C ARG A 117 -4.05 11.35 5.87
N VAL A 118 -2.86 11.31 5.31
CA VAL A 118 -2.51 12.07 4.10
C VAL A 118 -3.01 11.43 2.80
N LEU A 119 -3.23 10.11 2.77
CA LEU A 119 -3.75 9.41 1.60
C LEU A 119 -5.22 9.75 1.33
N VAL A 120 -5.55 9.97 0.07
CA VAL A 120 -6.94 10.10 -0.40
C VAL A 120 -7.70 8.77 -0.23
N PRO A 121 -9.04 8.79 -0.18
CA PRO A 121 -9.84 7.58 -0.39
C PRO A 121 -9.41 6.87 -1.67
N GLU A 122 -9.25 5.55 -1.64
CA GLU A 122 -8.74 4.72 -2.74
C GLU A 122 -7.26 4.99 -3.10
N GLY A 123 -6.56 5.87 -2.37
CA GLY A 123 -5.12 6.04 -2.46
C GLY A 123 -4.37 4.79 -2.02
N ARG A 124 -3.17 4.60 -2.56
CA ARG A 124 -2.36 3.39 -2.34
C ARG A 124 -1.13 3.66 -1.51
N VAL A 125 -0.82 2.72 -0.65
CA VAL A 125 0.48 2.62 0.00
C VAL A 125 1.23 1.40 -0.53
N VAL A 126 2.48 1.60 -0.90
CA VAL A 126 3.39 0.55 -1.37
C VAL A 126 4.58 0.51 -0.44
N LEU A 127 4.87 -0.66 0.12
CA LEU A 127 5.93 -0.78 1.12
C LEU A 127 6.75 -2.06 0.94
N SER A 128 8.02 -1.96 1.31
CA SER A 128 8.92 -3.11 1.42
C SER A 128 9.54 -3.16 2.80
N CYS A 129 9.73 -4.38 3.32
CA CYS A 129 10.35 -4.64 4.61
C CYS A 129 11.13 -5.95 4.58
N LEU A 130 12.11 -6.08 5.48
CA LEU A 130 12.84 -7.32 5.73
C LEU A 130 11.98 -8.29 6.55
N ASN A 131 12.03 -9.55 6.16
CA ASN A 131 11.26 -10.60 6.82
C ASN A 131 12.03 -11.25 7.98
N PRO A 132 11.58 -11.09 9.22
CA PRO A 132 12.25 -11.71 10.37
C PRO A 132 12.15 -13.24 10.40
N ALA A 133 11.22 -13.84 9.64
CA ALA A 133 11.04 -15.29 9.53
C ALA A 133 11.92 -15.93 8.44
N SER A 134 12.70 -15.14 7.71
CA SER A 134 13.57 -15.58 6.62
C SER A 134 14.90 -16.17 7.11
N LEU A 135 15.67 -16.73 6.16
CA LEU A 135 17.05 -17.15 6.41
C LEU A 135 17.94 -15.99 6.86
N TRP A 136 17.74 -14.79 6.33
CA TRP A 136 18.46 -13.58 6.74
C TRP A 136 18.08 -13.16 8.16
N GLY A 137 16.79 -13.18 8.48
CA GLY A 137 16.30 -12.90 9.84
C GLY A 137 16.84 -13.90 10.86
N LEU A 138 16.92 -15.19 10.51
CA LEU A 138 17.50 -16.23 11.34
C LEU A 138 19.00 -16.02 11.55
N ALA A 139 19.75 -15.72 10.47
CA ALA A 139 21.17 -15.39 10.54
C ALA A 139 21.43 -14.19 11.45
N GLN A 140 20.60 -13.14 11.34
CA GLN A 140 20.69 -11.95 12.19
C GLN A 140 20.39 -12.24 13.66
N ARG A 141 19.35 -13.04 13.95
CA ARG A 141 19.07 -13.48 15.34
C ARG A 141 20.24 -14.26 15.93
N ARG A 142 20.83 -15.17 15.16
CA ARG A 142 22.01 -15.93 15.55
C ARG A 142 23.21 -15.02 15.78
N ALA A 143 23.46 -14.06 14.90
CA ALA A 143 24.53 -13.07 15.04
C ALA A 143 24.36 -12.23 16.31
N ARG A 144 23.14 -11.78 16.64
CA ARG A 144 22.83 -11.06 17.89
C ARG A 144 23.14 -11.92 19.13
N LEU A 145 22.84 -13.23 19.08
CA LEU A 145 23.14 -14.14 20.19
C LEU A 145 24.65 -14.33 20.40
N TYR A 146 25.41 -14.53 19.30
CA TYR A 146 26.86 -14.66 19.36
C TYR A 146 27.57 -13.38 19.87
N ARG A 147 27.05 -12.20 19.53
CA ARG A 147 27.59 -10.95 20.07
C ARG A 147 27.44 -10.80 21.57
N ARG A 148 26.42 -11.36 22.19
CA ARG A 148 26.31 -11.38 23.67
C ARG A 148 27.46 -12.15 24.34
N VAL A 149 28.12 -13.01 23.60
CA VAL A 149 29.29 -13.81 24.04
C VAL A 149 30.60 -13.21 23.49
N GLY A 150 30.57 -12.01 22.88
CA GLY A 150 31.77 -11.34 22.36
C GLY A 150 32.23 -11.86 20.99
N LEU A 151 31.46 -12.71 20.31
CA LEU A 151 31.81 -13.32 19.03
C LEU A 151 30.80 -12.93 17.94
N GLY A 152 31.30 -12.47 16.79
CA GLY A 152 30.51 -12.33 15.56
C GLY A 152 30.23 -10.92 15.10
N SER A 153 30.04 -10.76 13.77
CA SER A 153 29.60 -9.54 13.10
C SER A 153 28.14 -9.69 12.64
N SER A 154 27.38 -8.60 12.67
CA SER A 154 26.00 -8.56 12.14
C SER A 154 25.99 -8.80 10.63
N TYR A 155 25.02 -9.55 10.12
CA TYR A 155 24.84 -9.74 8.67
C TYR A 155 24.02 -8.60 8.05
N LEU A 156 22.93 -8.23 8.70
CA LEU A 156 22.10 -7.10 8.33
C LEU A 156 22.49 -5.86 9.15
N PRO A 157 22.26 -4.65 8.66
CA PRO A 157 22.48 -3.45 9.44
C PRO A 157 21.68 -3.51 10.74
N GLU A 158 22.18 -2.86 11.77
CA GLU A 158 21.54 -2.85 13.10
C GLU A 158 20.35 -1.88 13.17
N ALA A 159 19.77 -1.59 12.05
CA ALA A 159 18.67 -0.67 11.91
C ALA A 159 17.36 -1.33 12.37
N GLY A 160 16.76 -0.77 13.41
CA GLY A 160 15.35 -0.92 13.74
C GLY A 160 14.88 -2.32 14.21
N GLU A 161 13.60 -2.43 14.40
CA GLU A 161 12.89 -3.69 14.61
C GLU A 161 12.37 -4.24 13.29
N PHE A 162 12.75 -5.47 12.95
CA PHE A 162 12.13 -6.14 11.81
C PHE A 162 10.65 -6.39 12.08
N LEU A 163 9.83 -5.81 11.23
CA LEU A 163 8.39 -6.00 11.29
C LEU A 163 8.00 -7.32 10.61
N GLY A 164 7.34 -8.20 11.35
CA GLY A 164 6.78 -9.42 10.77
C GLY A 164 5.57 -9.09 9.88
N TYR A 165 5.48 -9.76 8.72
CA TYR A 165 4.39 -9.58 7.76
C TYR A 165 2.99 -9.61 8.41
N TRP A 166 2.72 -10.59 9.28
CA TRP A 166 1.40 -10.73 9.92
C TRP A 166 1.05 -9.54 10.81
N ARG A 167 2.03 -9.03 11.58
CA ARG A 167 1.85 -7.85 12.43
C ARG A 167 1.57 -6.60 11.60
N LEU A 168 2.32 -6.41 10.52
CA LEU A 168 2.13 -5.27 9.63
C LEU A 168 0.78 -5.33 8.91
N ARG A 169 0.39 -6.50 8.43
CA ARG A 169 -0.92 -6.72 7.81
C ARG A 169 -2.06 -6.39 8.77
N ASP A 170 -1.95 -6.78 10.04
CA ASP A 170 -2.96 -6.47 11.05
C ASP A 170 -3.03 -4.95 11.30
N TRP A 171 -1.91 -4.25 11.36
CA TRP A 171 -1.88 -2.80 11.48
C TRP A 171 -2.51 -2.10 10.29
N LEU A 172 -2.18 -2.50 9.08
CA LEU A 172 -2.80 -1.97 7.86
C LEU A 172 -4.32 -2.15 7.90
N ARG A 173 -4.79 -3.32 8.29
CA ARG A 173 -6.22 -3.62 8.39
C ARG A 173 -6.93 -2.76 9.45
N LEU A 174 -6.30 -2.55 10.60
CA LEU A 174 -6.85 -1.69 11.66
C LEU A 174 -6.96 -0.23 11.23
N LEU A 175 -6.07 0.24 10.35
CA LEU A 175 -6.09 1.59 9.76
C LEU A 175 -7.01 1.71 8.53
N GLY A 176 -7.76 0.65 8.17
CA GLY A 176 -8.69 0.68 7.03
C GLY A 176 -8.04 0.42 5.68
N PHE A 177 -6.80 -0.08 5.65
CA PHE A 177 -6.17 -0.52 4.42
C PHE A 177 -6.60 -1.95 4.05
N GLU A 178 -6.89 -2.16 2.78
CA GLU A 178 -7.07 -3.47 2.17
C GLU A 178 -5.81 -3.85 1.41
N VAL A 179 -5.21 -4.98 1.73
CA VAL A 179 -4.01 -5.48 1.04
C VAL A 179 -4.43 -6.06 -0.30
N GLU A 180 -3.97 -5.45 -1.40
CA GLU A 180 -4.24 -5.90 -2.77
C GLU A 180 -3.26 -7.00 -3.20
N THR A 181 -1.96 -6.77 -3.01
CA THR A 181 -0.93 -7.72 -3.41
C THR A 181 0.16 -7.88 -2.35
N VAL A 182 0.74 -9.07 -2.29
CA VAL A 182 1.88 -9.38 -1.42
C VAL A 182 2.87 -10.22 -2.22
N HIS A 183 4.11 -9.79 -2.23
CA HIS A 183 5.21 -10.54 -2.82
C HIS A 183 6.31 -10.78 -1.79
N PHE A 184 6.79 -12.00 -1.71
CA PHE A 184 8.00 -12.34 -0.96
C PHE A 184 9.13 -12.61 -1.95
N GLY A 185 10.33 -12.20 -1.59
CA GLY A 185 11.49 -12.35 -2.46
C GLY A 185 12.81 -12.48 -1.72
N CYS A 186 13.89 -12.52 -2.50
CA CYS A 186 15.24 -12.65 -1.98
C CYS A 186 15.41 -13.94 -1.17
N TYR A 187 15.29 -15.10 -1.84
CA TYR A 187 15.35 -16.41 -1.19
C TYR A 187 16.78 -16.94 -0.98
N ARG A 188 17.79 -16.27 -1.51
CA ARG A 188 19.19 -16.69 -1.37
C ARG A 188 19.62 -16.61 0.08
N PRO A 189 20.52 -17.51 0.55
CA PRO A 189 20.97 -17.52 1.93
C PRO A 189 21.79 -16.27 2.26
N ALA A 190 22.02 -16.05 3.57
CA ALA A 190 22.78 -14.92 4.09
C ALA A 190 24.29 -15.10 3.82
N VAL A 191 24.72 -14.86 2.59
CA VAL A 191 26.12 -14.91 2.14
C VAL A 191 26.59 -13.55 1.68
N ARG A 192 27.86 -13.21 1.92
CA ARG A 192 28.44 -11.89 1.59
C ARG A 192 29.12 -11.85 0.22
N SER A 193 29.45 -13.02 -0.35
CA SER A 193 30.18 -13.12 -1.61
C SER A 193 29.22 -13.24 -2.78
N GLN A 194 29.48 -12.46 -3.85
CA GLN A 194 28.72 -12.51 -5.10
C GLN A 194 28.70 -13.92 -5.71
N GLN A 195 29.84 -14.62 -5.71
CA GLN A 195 29.94 -15.97 -6.27
C GLN A 195 28.97 -16.97 -5.60
N TRP A 196 28.82 -16.86 -4.27
CA TRP A 196 27.87 -17.69 -3.53
C TRP A 196 26.43 -17.27 -3.79
N LEU A 197 26.14 -15.96 -3.90
CA LEU A 197 24.82 -15.49 -4.29
C LEU A 197 24.41 -16.07 -5.66
N ASP A 198 25.32 -16.05 -6.63
CA ASP A 198 25.06 -16.56 -7.98
C ASP A 198 24.86 -18.10 -7.96
N ARG A 199 25.62 -18.81 -7.13
CA ARG A 199 25.44 -20.26 -6.94
C ARG A 199 24.06 -20.63 -6.42
N TYR A 200 23.46 -19.77 -5.61
CA TYR A 200 22.13 -19.99 -5.03
C TYR A 200 21.00 -19.30 -5.82
N ALA A 201 21.28 -18.79 -7.02
CA ALA A 201 20.27 -18.10 -7.86
C ALA A 201 19.05 -18.97 -8.20
N TRP A 202 19.20 -20.31 -8.22
CA TRP A 202 18.12 -21.24 -8.41
C TRP A 202 17.03 -21.14 -7.31
N MET A 203 17.39 -20.69 -6.10
CA MET A 203 16.44 -20.56 -4.98
C MET A 203 15.37 -19.49 -5.28
N ASP A 204 15.68 -18.46 -6.05
CA ASP A 204 14.72 -17.42 -6.42
C ASP A 204 13.63 -17.95 -7.37
N ARG A 205 13.94 -18.97 -8.16
CA ARG A 205 12.96 -19.64 -9.02
C ARG A 205 12.07 -20.62 -8.27
N MET A 206 12.64 -21.31 -7.29
CA MET A 206 11.94 -22.35 -6.50
C MET A 206 11.23 -21.77 -5.28
N GLY A 207 11.77 -20.70 -4.69
CA GLY A 207 11.29 -20.09 -3.46
C GLY A 207 9.80 -19.74 -3.47
N PRO A 208 9.30 -18.99 -4.45
CA PRO A 208 7.89 -18.62 -4.52
C PRO A 208 6.94 -19.81 -4.55
N ARG A 209 7.39 -20.94 -5.06
CA ARG A 209 6.58 -22.15 -5.22
C ARG A 209 6.59 -23.06 -3.98
N TRP A 210 7.74 -23.20 -3.31
CA TRP A 210 7.94 -24.21 -2.26
C TRP A 210 7.91 -23.63 -0.84
N TRP A 211 8.40 -22.40 -0.66
CA TRP A 211 8.48 -21.74 0.66
C TRP A 211 8.26 -20.23 0.55
N SER A 212 7.16 -19.86 -0.10
CA SER A 212 6.85 -18.47 -0.46
C SER A 212 7.03 -17.45 0.68
N ILE A 213 6.70 -17.81 1.92
CA ILE A 213 6.74 -16.91 3.08
C ILE A 213 8.16 -16.70 3.63
N LEU A 214 9.14 -17.53 3.23
CA LEU A 214 10.51 -17.47 3.75
C LEU A 214 11.43 -16.53 2.96
N GLY A 215 10.93 -15.77 2.00
CA GLY A 215 11.69 -14.73 1.33
C GLY A 215 12.27 -13.73 2.33
N SER A 216 13.48 -13.23 2.05
CA SER A 216 14.21 -12.33 2.96
C SER A 216 13.60 -10.93 3.03
N ALA A 217 12.87 -10.54 2.00
CA ALA A 217 12.06 -9.33 1.97
C ALA A 217 10.61 -9.67 1.58
N TYR A 218 9.71 -8.82 2.00
CA TYR A 218 8.34 -8.82 1.54
C TYR A 218 7.92 -7.43 1.07
N PHE A 219 7.03 -7.42 0.10
CA PHE A 219 6.51 -6.25 -0.58
C PHE A 219 4.99 -6.28 -0.52
N ILE A 220 4.37 -5.18 -0.15
CA ILE A 220 2.91 -5.06 0.00
C ILE A 220 2.42 -3.85 -0.76
N VAL A 221 1.33 -4.04 -1.51
CA VAL A 221 0.50 -2.96 -2.02
C VAL A 221 -0.83 -3.01 -1.28
N ALA A 222 -1.21 -1.90 -0.68
CA ALA A 222 -2.48 -1.79 0.02
C ALA A 222 -3.20 -0.49 -0.37
N VAL A 223 -4.52 -0.56 -0.42
CA VAL A 223 -5.41 0.54 -0.79
C VAL A 223 -6.18 1.01 0.43
N LYS A 224 -6.30 2.34 0.61
CA LYS A 224 -7.11 2.94 1.66
C LYS A 224 -8.58 2.83 1.30
N ARG A 225 -9.30 1.89 1.95
CA ARG A 225 -10.75 1.77 1.79
C ARG A 225 -11.48 2.64 2.79
N VAL A 226 -12.19 3.63 2.31
CA VAL A 226 -13.15 4.33 3.14
C VAL A 226 -14.45 3.54 3.10
N ALA A 227 -14.93 3.07 4.27
CA ALA A 227 -16.22 2.45 4.39
C ALA A 227 -17.29 3.47 4.01
N GLY A 228 -17.61 3.56 2.72
CA GLY A 228 -18.75 4.31 2.24
C GLY A 228 -20.02 3.75 2.87
N VAL A 229 -20.99 4.60 3.11
CA VAL A 229 -22.33 4.19 3.51
C VAL A 229 -22.81 3.17 2.48
N ARG A 230 -22.84 1.89 2.84
CA ARG A 230 -23.52 0.88 2.04
C ARG A 230 -24.97 1.30 2.02
N LEU A 231 -25.41 1.88 0.91
CA LEU A 231 -26.84 2.04 0.65
C LEU A 231 -27.43 0.64 0.76
N MET A 232 -28.06 0.36 1.89
CA MET A 232 -28.84 -0.86 2.03
C MET A 232 -29.86 -0.80 0.90
N ARG A 233 -29.83 -1.79 0.02
CA ARG A 233 -30.89 -1.93 -0.99
C ARG A 233 -32.21 -1.81 -0.24
N PRO A 234 -33.09 -0.89 -0.64
CA PRO A 234 -34.38 -0.76 0.02
C PRO A 234 -35.02 -2.13 0.03
N GLY A 235 -35.31 -2.65 1.21
CA GLY A 235 -35.97 -3.93 1.40
C GLY A 235 -37.46 -3.89 1.00
N TRP A 236 -37.77 -3.09 0.01
CA TRP A 236 -39.12 -3.05 -0.58
C TRP A 236 -39.26 -4.35 -1.35
N LYS A 237 -39.91 -5.30 -0.69
CA LYS A 237 -40.51 -6.42 -1.38
C LYS A 237 -41.51 -5.79 -2.36
N PRO A 238 -41.41 -6.03 -3.67
CA PRO A 238 -42.43 -5.57 -4.61
C PRO A 238 -43.75 -6.12 -4.05
N ALA A 239 -44.71 -5.22 -3.79
CA ALA A 239 -46.04 -5.62 -3.42
C ALA A 239 -46.47 -6.65 -4.46
N ARG A 240 -46.85 -7.83 -4.03
CA ARG A 240 -47.45 -8.83 -4.91
C ARG A 240 -48.67 -8.16 -5.50
N VAL A 241 -48.57 -7.72 -6.75
CA VAL A 241 -49.73 -7.37 -7.55
C VAL A 241 -50.53 -8.68 -7.63
N LEU A 242 -51.61 -8.76 -6.89
CA LEU A 242 -52.59 -9.80 -7.07
C LEU A 242 -53.18 -9.59 -8.47
N ALA A 243 -52.61 -10.30 -9.43
CA ALA A 243 -53.07 -10.30 -10.82
C ALA A 243 -54.36 -11.15 -10.93
N ASN A 244 -55.41 -10.76 -10.25
CA ASN A 244 -56.75 -11.29 -10.44
C ASN A 244 -57.77 -10.57 -9.51
N ALA A 245 -57.79 -9.25 -9.54
CA ALA A 245 -59.01 -8.56 -9.15
C ALA A 245 -59.84 -8.38 -10.42
N PRO A 246 -61.05 -8.94 -10.51
CA PRO A 246 -61.92 -8.69 -11.64
C PRO A 246 -62.30 -7.19 -11.65
N VAL A 247 -61.93 -6.51 -12.71
CA VAL A 247 -62.38 -5.14 -12.97
C VAL A 247 -63.88 -5.24 -13.25
N SER A 248 -64.76 -4.78 -12.32
CA SER A 248 -66.17 -4.63 -12.59
C SER A 248 -66.34 -3.54 -13.64
N ILE A 249 -66.67 -3.92 -14.87
CA ILE A 249 -67.09 -2.99 -15.93
C ILE A 249 -68.47 -2.53 -15.54
N ALA A 250 -68.60 -1.27 -15.13
CA ALA A 250 -69.92 -0.63 -14.97
C ALA A 250 -70.54 -0.49 -16.37
N ASN A 251 -71.53 -1.34 -16.64
CA ASN A 251 -72.33 -1.31 -17.85
C ASN A 251 -73.27 -0.12 -17.77
N SER A 252 -72.97 0.99 -18.45
CA SER A 252 -73.90 2.10 -18.63
C SER A 252 -74.88 1.74 -19.72
N ALA A 253 -75.89 0.97 -19.33
CA ALA A 253 -77.09 0.80 -20.18
C ALA A 253 -78.05 1.99 -19.99
N GLY A 254 -78.21 2.72 -21.00
CA GLY A 254 -79.44 3.33 -21.42
C GLY A 254 -80.07 4.46 -20.61
N SER A 255 -80.04 5.67 -21.11
CA SER A 255 -81.26 6.46 -21.21
C SER A 255 -81.19 7.30 -22.43
N ALA A 256 -81.92 6.85 -23.41
CA ALA A 256 -82.43 7.72 -24.50
C ALA A 256 -83.42 8.71 -23.92
N GLY A 257 -83.40 9.98 -24.36
CA GLY A 257 -84.53 10.85 -24.24
C GLY A 257 -84.35 12.09 -23.40
N ALA A 258 -83.88 13.16 -24.00
CA ALA A 258 -84.45 14.46 -23.82
C ALA A 258 -83.80 15.46 -24.81
N ARG A 259 -84.43 15.51 -25.99
CA ARG A 259 -84.30 16.60 -26.94
C ARG A 259 -85.22 17.69 -26.45
N ALA A 260 -84.75 18.90 -26.16
CA ALA A 260 -85.47 20.15 -26.38
C ALA A 260 -84.68 21.36 -25.89
N LYS A 261 -84.45 22.25 -26.81
CA LYS A 261 -84.56 23.72 -26.70
C LYS A 261 -83.51 24.42 -25.78
N TYR A 262 -82.59 25.09 -26.43
CA TYR A 262 -82.47 26.53 -26.32
C TYR A 262 -81.57 27.00 -27.49
N ASP A 263 -82.31 27.35 -28.62
CA ASP A 263 -81.83 28.35 -29.56
C ASP A 263 -82.11 29.70 -28.91
N ALA A 264 -81.28 30.61 -29.20
CA ALA A 264 -81.46 32.04 -29.23
C ALA A 264 -80.58 32.86 -28.26
N GLU A 265 -79.97 33.80 -28.99
CA GLU A 265 -79.47 35.10 -28.56
C GLU A 265 -78.10 35.18 -27.95
N PHE A 266 -77.05 35.60 -28.70
CA PHE A 266 -76.77 37.01 -28.97
C PHE A 266 -75.70 37.16 -30.05
N LYS A 267 -76.03 37.86 -31.14
CA LYS A 267 -75.14 38.72 -31.90
C LYS A 267 -75.39 40.13 -31.40
N PRO A 268 -74.55 41.11 -31.64
CA PRO A 268 -73.53 41.26 -32.68
C PRO A 268 -72.09 41.18 -32.23
#